data_b6a4fc56fae12aea03a8ae2921df4cad
#
_entry.id   b6a4fc56fae12aea03a8ae2921df4cad
#
_cell.length_a   1.000
_cell.length_b   1.000
_cell.length_c   1.000
_cell.angle_alpha   90.00
_cell.angle_beta   90.00
_cell.angle_gamma   90.00
#
_symmetry.space_group_name_H-M   'P 1'
#
loop_
_entity.id
_entity.type
_entity.pdbx_description
1 polymer ?
#
loop_
_entity_poly.entity_id
_entity_poly.type
_entity_poly.pdbx_seq_one_letter_code
_entity_poly.pdbx_strand_id
1 'polypeptide(L)'
;MRNSEEKIKAFYNQYHDNIRDKRANSPYPLRQYAHATQYGGILQYVQPGMKVLDAGCGDGVLSVMMAHKGAFVTGCDFSEPNIKAAREYAHEQGIPNAEFLVGDAENLPFPDNSFDLVVSSHVLEHLPDFDKGLQEVMRVTKKRAVVAIPTVLNPCSFVQVGRGWFWLKGPRSFLAFFRGLLLTCRAAFFGEEGVDEMYGGANVPHVFRFPRVMKTKIKYLGFHLVSYHADCLCFPYFESLLPIIKYADKFRDSRLLRDFGYGTTFVIEK
;
A
#
# COMPACT_ATOMS: atom_id res chain seq x y z
N MET A 1 0.56 1.02 -24.74
CA MET A 1 0.24 0.16 -23.61
C MET A 1 1.33 -0.91 -23.36
N ARG A 2 1.57 -1.87 -24.26
CA ARG A 2 2.59 -2.94 -24.08
C ARG A 2 3.99 -2.46 -23.68
N ASN A 3 4.46 -1.35 -24.25
CA ASN A 3 5.78 -0.76 -23.94
C ASN A 3 5.87 -0.11 -22.53
N SER A 4 4.75 0.26 -21.91
CA SER A 4 4.69 0.77 -20.55
C SER A 4 4.70 -0.36 -19.52
N GLU A 5 3.97 -1.44 -19.77
CA GLU A 5 3.93 -2.63 -18.91
C GLU A 5 5.31 -3.31 -18.83
N GLU A 6 5.99 -3.47 -19.97
CA GLU A 6 7.34 -4.04 -20.02
C GLU A 6 8.36 -3.18 -19.25
N LYS A 7 8.26 -1.85 -19.31
CA LYS A 7 9.12 -0.94 -18.54
C LYS A 7 8.86 -1.00 -17.04
N ILE A 8 7.60 -1.08 -16.63
CA ILE A 8 7.21 -1.24 -15.22
C ILE A 8 7.75 -2.57 -14.71
N LYS A 9 7.56 -3.65 -15.44
CA LYS A 9 8.07 -4.98 -15.09
C LYS A 9 9.60 -5.01 -14.99
N ALA A 10 10.29 -4.42 -15.95
CA ALA A 10 11.76 -4.32 -15.92
C ALA A 10 12.25 -3.51 -14.71
N PHE A 11 11.57 -2.40 -14.37
CA PHE A 11 11.89 -1.59 -13.21
C PHE A 11 11.77 -2.40 -11.90
N TYR A 12 10.64 -3.07 -11.66
CA TYR A 12 10.43 -3.82 -10.43
C TYR A 12 11.30 -5.10 -10.34
N ASN A 13 11.65 -5.72 -11.46
CA ASN A 13 12.61 -6.82 -11.47
C ASN A 13 14.02 -6.38 -11.06
N GLN A 14 14.39 -5.12 -11.33
CA GLN A 14 15.65 -4.51 -10.89
C GLN A 14 15.53 -3.88 -9.51
N TYR A 15 14.34 -3.38 -9.17
CA TYR A 15 14.01 -2.75 -7.91
C TYR A 15 13.66 -3.82 -6.85
N HIS A 16 14.59 -4.76 -6.68
CA HIS A 16 14.52 -5.72 -5.59
C HIS A 16 14.79 -4.98 -4.28
N ASP A 17 13.75 -4.31 -3.78
CA ASP A 17 13.80 -3.65 -2.49
C ASP A 17 13.67 -4.72 -1.41
N ASN A 18 14.75 -5.00 -0.69
CA ASN A 18 14.67 -5.81 0.51
C ASN A 18 13.82 -5.05 1.54
N ILE A 19 12.49 -5.19 1.41
CA ILE A 19 11.48 -4.49 2.21
C ILE A 19 11.67 -4.83 3.68
N ARG A 20 12.09 -6.08 3.99
CA ARG A 20 12.40 -6.53 5.35
C ARG A 20 13.43 -5.62 6.02
N ASP A 21 14.58 -5.43 5.38
CA ASP A 21 15.68 -4.68 5.95
C ASP A 21 15.43 -3.18 5.94
N LYS A 22 14.77 -2.68 4.89
CA LYS A 22 14.53 -1.24 4.75
C LYS A 22 13.36 -0.73 5.59
N ARG A 23 12.34 -1.55 5.87
CA ARG A 23 11.15 -1.13 6.61
C ARG A 23 11.18 -1.58 8.05
N ALA A 24 11.31 -2.88 8.31
CA ALA A 24 11.29 -3.42 9.68
C ALA A 24 12.54 -3.02 10.49
N ASN A 25 13.70 -3.02 9.83
CA ASN A 25 15.00 -2.68 10.45
C ASN A 25 15.47 -1.26 10.14
N SER A 26 14.56 -0.37 9.72
CA SER A 26 14.91 1.02 9.43
C SER A 26 15.55 1.67 10.67
N PRO A 27 16.66 2.42 10.51
CA PRO A 27 17.22 3.20 11.63
C PRO A 27 16.33 4.41 12.02
N TYR A 28 15.23 4.63 11.31
CA TYR A 28 14.32 5.76 11.53
C TYR A 28 13.04 5.30 12.23
N PRO A 29 12.84 5.61 13.51
CA PRO A 29 11.66 5.18 14.30
C PRO A 29 10.32 5.59 13.70
N LEU A 30 10.25 6.77 13.07
CA LEU A 30 9.03 7.24 12.40
C LEU A 30 8.66 6.34 11.20
N ARG A 31 9.67 5.92 10.43
CA ARG A 31 9.46 4.99 9.30
C ARG A 31 9.00 3.62 9.77
N GLN A 32 9.64 3.06 10.80
CA GLN A 32 9.23 1.80 11.42
C GLN A 32 7.77 1.88 11.89
N TYR A 33 7.44 2.96 12.60
CA TYR A 33 6.10 3.16 13.13
C TYR A 33 5.03 3.24 12.03
N ALA A 34 5.28 4.01 10.97
CA ALA A 34 4.34 4.14 9.85
C ALA A 34 4.02 2.77 9.21
N HIS A 35 5.05 1.94 8.97
CA HIS A 35 4.84 0.60 8.40
C HIS A 35 4.16 -0.36 9.38
N ALA A 36 4.53 -0.34 10.65
CA ALA A 36 3.89 -1.18 11.66
C ALA A 36 2.40 -0.85 11.81
N THR A 37 2.05 0.43 11.76
CA THR A 37 0.67 0.90 11.83
C THR A 37 -0.15 0.46 10.62
N GLN A 38 0.43 0.54 9.43
CA GLN A 38 -0.18 0.06 8.19
C GLN A 38 -0.45 -1.45 8.22
N TYR A 39 0.56 -2.26 8.57
CA TYR A 39 0.37 -3.70 8.67
C TYR A 39 -0.65 -4.08 9.74
N GLY A 40 -0.61 -3.41 10.90
CA GLY A 40 -1.61 -3.59 11.96
C GLY A 40 -3.04 -3.30 11.47
N GLY A 41 -3.19 -2.25 10.65
CA GLY A 41 -4.46 -1.88 10.02
C GLY A 41 -5.03 -2.95 9.09
N ILE A 42 -4.17 -3.72 8.42
CA ILE A 42 -4.56 -4.83 7.53
C ILE A 42 -4.80 -6.12 8.35
N LEU A 43 -3.85 -6.45 9.24
CA LEU A 43 -3.83 -7.71 9.97
C LEU A 43 -5.05 -7.92 10.88
N GLN A 44 -5.74 -6.86 11.31
CA GLN A 44 -6.96 -6.98 12.11
C GLN A 44 -8.11 -7.69 11.38
N TYR A 45 -8.08 -7.75 10.04
CA TYR A 45 -9.10 -8.42 9.22
C TYR A 45 -8.74 -9.88 8.91
N VAL A 46 -7.53 -10.32 9.23
CA VAL A 46 -7.07 -11.70 9.00
C VAL A 46 -7.42 -12.57 10.18
N GLN A 47 -8.10 -13.70 9.92
CA GLN A 47 -8.48 -14.68 10.94
C GLN A 47 -7.84 -16.05 10.62
N PRO A 48 -7.57 -16.88 11.64
CA PRO A 48 -7.09 -18.24 11.44
C PRO A 48 -8.02 -19.05 10.52
N GLY A 49 -7.43 -19.87 9.65
CA GLY A 49 -8.15 -20.73 8.72
C GLY A 49 -8.68 -20.06 7.45
N MET A 50 -8.63 -18.72 7.33
CA MET A 50 -9.00 -18.03 6.10
C MET A 50 -8.05 -18.37 4.96
N LYS A 51 -8.58 -18.48 3.73
CA LYS A 51 -7.81 -18.45 2.50
C LYS A 51 -7.63 -16.98 2.09
N VAL A 52 -6.39 -16.49 2.14
CA VAL A 52 -6.06 -15.08 1.91
C VAL A 52 -5.17 -14.95 0.67
N LEU A 53 -5.51 -14.05 -0.24
CA LEU A 53 -4.62 -13.62 -1.31
C LEU A 53 -3.92 -12.32 -0.88
N ASP A 54 -2.60 -12.28 -1.03
CA ASP A 54 -1.78 -11.06 -0.99
C ASP A 54 -1.45 -10.66 -2.43
N ALA A 55 -2.23 -9.76 -3.00
CA ALA A 55 -2.09 -9.31 -4.38
C ALA A 55 -1.05 -8.18 -4.47
N GLY A 56 0.11 -8.50 -5.03
CA GLY A 56 1.31 -7.68 -5.02
C GLY A 56 2.13 -7.89 -3.74
N CYS A 57 2.44 -9.16 -3.43
CA CYS A 57 3.05 -9.55 -2.14
C CYS A 57 4.50 -9.10 -1.96
N GLY A 58 5.19 -8.65 -3.02
CA GLY A 58 6.60 -8.29 -2.97
C GLY A 58 7.47 -9.45 -2.43
N ASP A 59 8.35 -9.14 -1.49
CA ASP A 59 9.22 -10.11 -0.80
C ASP A 59 8.53 -10.89 0.34
N GLY A 60 7.21 -10.86 0.42
CA GLY A 60 6.38 -11.73 1.26
C GLY A 60 6.25 -11.34 2.74
N VAL A 61 6.71 -10.16 3.15
CA VAL A 61 6.67 -9.75 4.58
C VAL A 61 5.25 -9.79 5.13
N LEU A 62 4.28 -9.16 4.45
CA LEU A 62 2.89 -9.14 4.90
C LEU A 62 2.25 -10.53 4.81
N SER A 63 2.54 -11.29 3.75
CA SER A 63 2.10 -12.67 3.58
C SER A 63 2.50 -13.56 4.76
N VAL A 64 3.77 -13.49 5.17
CA VAL A 64 4.30 -14.24 6.33
C VAL A 64 3.61 -13.79 7.63
N MET A 65 3.39 -12.50 7.82
CA MET A 65 2.66 -11.99 8.99
C MET A 65 1.21 -12.51 9.04
N MET A 66 0.52 -12.59 7.89
CA MET A 66 -0.82 -13.17 7.80
C MET A 66 -0.83 -14.67 8.07
N ALA A 67 0.19 -15.39 7.57
CA ALA A 67 0.35 -16.83 7.79
C ALA A 67 0.66 -17.15 9.28
N HIS A 68 1.44 -16.32 9.97
CA HIS A 68 1.65 -16.41 11.41
C HIS A 68 0.34 -16.25 12.22
N LYS A 69 -0.65 -15.53 11.68
CA LYS A 69 -1.99 -15.44 12.27
C LYS A 69 -2.85 -16.70 12.02
N GLY A 70 -2.31 -17.70 11.33
CA GLY A 70 -3.00 -18.97 11.05
C GLY A 70 -3.84 -18.95 9.75
N ALA A 71 -3.70 -17.95 8.90
CA ALA A 71 -4.32 -17.95 7.58
C ALA A 71 -3.54 -18.84 6.60
N PHE A 72 -4.21 -19.39 5.59
CA PHE A 72 -3.59 -19.99 4.42
C PHE A 72 -3.39 -18.90 3.37
N VAL A 73 -2.14 -18.53 3.12
CA VAL A 73 -1.82 -17.36 2.30
C VAL A 73 -1.30 -17.77 0.93
N THR A 74 -1.85 -17.18 -0.10
CA THR A 74 -1.29 -17.18 -1.44
C THR A 74 -0.75 -15.79 -1.75
N GLY A 75 0.56 -15.64 -1.92
CA GLY A 75 1.21 -14.40 -2.37
C GLY A 75 1.35 -14.39 -3.89
N CYS A 76 0.94 -13.30 -4.53
CA CYS A 76 1.05 -13.13 -5.98
C CYS A 76 1.75 -11.81 -6.28
N ASP A 77 2.82 -11.85 -7.08
CA ASP A 77 3.55 -10.66 -7.54
C ASP A 77 4.05 -10.89 -8.97
N PHE A 78 4.14 -9.85 -9.78
CA PHE A 78 4.58 -10.02 -11.16
C PHE A 78 6.12 -10.13 -11.30
N SER A 79 6.87 -9.79 -10.24
CA SER A 79 8.33 -9.86 -10.17
C SER A 79 8.80 -11.23 -9.68
N GLU A 80 9.42 -12.00 -10.56
CA GLU A 80 9.99 -13.29 -10.20
C GLU A 80 11.08 -13.20 -9.11
N PRO A 81 11.99 -12.19 -9.10
CA PRO A 81 12.89 -11.95 -7.98
C PRO A 81 12.19 -11.76 -6.64
N ASN A 82 11.08 -11.02 -6.60
CA ASN A 82 10.29 -10.85 -5.39
C ASN A 82 9.68 -12.18 -4.91
N ILE A 83 9.11 -12.96 -5.81
CA ILE A 83 8.53 -14.28 -5.49
C ILE A 83 9.60 -15.24 -4.95
N LYS A 84 10.80 -15.22 -5.52
CA LYS A 84 11.93 -16.00 -4.99
C LYS A 84 12.26 -15.58 -3.56
N ALA A 85 12.41 -14.27 -3.31
CA ALA A 85 12.69 -13.73 -1.97
C ALA A 85 11.56 -14.04 -0.97
N ALA A 86 10.30 -14.00 -1.41
CA ALA A 86 9.14 -14.33 -0.57
C ALA A 86 9.15 -15.79 -0.13
N ARG A 87 9.49 -16.73 -1.04
CA ARG A 87 9.64 -18.16 -0.72
C ARG A 87 10.78 -18.41 0.26
N GLU A 88 11.95 -17.80 0.01
CA GLU A 88 13.09 -17.88 0.91
C GLU A 88 12.74 -17.36 2.30
N TYR A 89 12.06 -16.21 2.37
CA TYR A 89 11.65 -15.64 3.65
C TYR A 89 10.64 -16.51 4.40
N ALA A 90 9.62 -17.02 3.74
CA ALA A 90 8.66 -17.92 4.36
C ALA A 90 9.34 -19.21 4.89
N HIS A 91 10.29 -19.76 4.14
CA HIS A 91 11.10 -20.90 4.57
C HIS A 91 11.95 -20.57 5.80
N GLU A 92 12.66 -19.43 5.82
CA GLU A 92 13.46 -18.96 6.96
C GLU A 92 12.61 -18.78 8.23
N GLN A 93 11.35 -18.34 8.05
CA GLN A 93 10.40 -18.16 9.16
C GLN A 93 9.64 -19.43 9.56
N GLY A 94 9.91 -20.57 8.90
CA GLY A 94 9.24 -21.84 9.18
C GLY A 94 7.74 -21.82 8.88
N ILE A 95 7.30 -21.09 7.85
CA ILE A 95 5.90 -20.92 7.47
C ILE A 95 5.49 -21.97 6.44
N PRO A 96 4.70 -23.01 6.80
CA PRO A 96 4.24 -24.01 5.84
C PRO A 96 2.93 -23.63 5.12
N ASN A 97 2.21 -22.65 5.61
CA ASN A 97 0.87 -22.24 5.18
C ASN A 97 0.88 -20.98 4.30
N ALA A 98 2.00 -20.72 3.62
CA ALA A 98 2.11 -19.68 2.59
C ALA A 98 2.70 -20.26 1.31
N GLU A 99 2.10 -19.93 0.18
CA GLU A 99 2.59 -20.25 -1.17
C GLU A 99 2.72 -18.96 -1.99
N PHE A 100 3.65 -18.96 -2.96
CA PHE A 100 3.94 -17.79 -3.75
C PHE A 100 4.05 -18.12 -5.23
N LEU A 101 3.44 -17.28 -6.08
CA LEU A 101 3.45 -17.45 -7.53
C LEU A 101 3.60 -16.11 -8.26
N VAL A 102 4.13 -16.20 -9.47
CA VAL A 102 4.20 -15.03 -10.38
C VAL A 102 2.83 -14.81 -11.01
N GLY A 103 2.34 -13.55 -10.95
CA GLY A 103 1.09 -13.17 -11.59
C GLY A 103 0.90 -11.67 -11.60
N ASP A 104 0.00 -11.22 -12.47
CA ASP A 104 -0.30 -9.82 -12.70
C ASP A 104 -1.55 -9.41 -11.92
N ALA A 105 -1.46 -8.32 -11.15
CA ALA A 105 -2.58 -7.78 -10.37
C ALA A 105 -3.72 -7.22 -11.26
N GLU A 106 -3.44 -6.89 -12.53
CA GLU A 106 -4.46 -6.53 -13.53
C GLU A 106 -5.09 -7.75 -14.23
N ASN A 107 -4.59 -8.96 -13.98
CA ASN A 107 -5.11 -10.21 -14.53
C ASN A 107 -4.73 -11.38 -13.63
N LEU A 108 -5.34 -11.43 -12.44
CA LEU A 108 -5.03 -12.43 -11.42
C LEU A 108 -5.36 -13.86 -11.89
N PRO A 109 -4.40 -14.81 -11.80
CA PRO A 109 -4.54 -16.17 -12.34
C PRO A 109 -5.41 -17.08 -11.45
N PHE A 110 -6.51 -16.55 -10.91
CA PHE A 110 -7.40 -17.27 -10.02
C PHE A 110 -8.84 -17.16 -10.49
N PRO A 111 -9.67 -18.20 -10.26
CA PRO A 111 -11.11 -18.13 -10.50
C PRO A 111 -11.79 -17.06 -9.63
N ASP A 112 -13.00 -16.68 -10.04
CA ASP A 112 -13.85 -15.80 -9.24
C ASP A 112 -14.14 -16.40 -7.86
N ASN A 113 -14.20 -15.55 -6.83
CA ASN A 113 -14.59 -15.96 -5.47
C ASN A 113 -13.69 -17.07 -4.88
N SER A 114 -12.37 -17.02 -5.14
CA SER A 114 -11.41 -18.04 -4.68
C SER A 114 -10.96 -17.84 -3.24
N PHE A 115 -10.96 -16.58 -2.75
CA PHE A 115 -10.38 -16.22 -1.46
C PHE A 115 -11.42 -15.64 -0.50
N ASP A 116 -11.28 -15.97 0.79
CA ASP A 116 -12.13 -15.42 1.85
C ASP A 116 -11.82 -13.94 2.10
N LEU A 117 -10.55 -13.56 1.94
CA LEU A 117 -10.05 -12.20 2.02
C LEU A 117 -9.01 -11.98 0.92
N VAL A 118 -9.07 -10.84 0.25
CA VAL A 118 -7.98 -10.36 -0.63
C VAL A 118 -7.38 -9.11 -0.02
N VAL A 119 -6.07 -9.09 0.09
CA VAL A 119 -5.28 -7.93 0.55
C VAL A 119 -4.48 -7.40 -0.63
N SER A 120 -4.47 -6.09 -0.81
CA SER A 120 -3.57 -5.40 -1.73
C SER A 120 -2.99 -4.19 -1.03
N SER A 121 -1.68 -4.19 -0.78
CA SER A 121 -1.01 -3.18 0.03
C SER A 121 0.06 -2.47 -0.75
N HIS A 122 -0.18 -1.22 -1.11
CA HIS A 122 0.72 -0.38 -1.91
C HIS A 122 1.11 -1.02 -3.24
N VAL A 123 0.10 -1.41 -4.01
CA VAL A 123 0.24 -2.04 -5.35
C VAL A 123 -0.55 -1.29 -6.40
N LEU A 124 -1.85 -1.04 -6.13
CA LEU A 124 -2.76 -0.52 -7.14
C LEU A 124 -2.36 0.87 -7.66
N GLU A 125 -1.68 1.68 -6.85
CA GLU A 125 -1.15 3.00 -7.24
C GLU A 125 -0.07 2.94 -8.31
N HIS A 126 0.54 1.77 -8.49
CA HIS A 126 1.60 1.51 -9.47
C HIS A 126 1.09 0.90 -10.77
N LEU A 127 -0.17 0.47 -10.82
CA LEU A 127 -0.73 -0.17 -11.98
C LEU A 127 -1.03 0.86 -13.09
N PRO A 128 -0.82 0.50 -14.37
CA PRO A 128 -1.29 1.27 -15.50
C PRO A 128 -2.79 1.53 -15.48
N ASP A 129 -3.58 0.53 -15.08
CA ASP A 129 -5.03 0.62 -14.93
C ASP A 129 -5.44 0.24 -13.50
N PHE A 130 -5.54 1.27 -12.65
CA PHE A 130 -5.98 1.13 -11.26
C PHE A 130 -7.35 0.47 -11.14
N ASP A 131 -8.30 0.85 -11.99
CA ASP A 131 -9.69 0.39 -11.91
C ASP A 131 -9.78 -1.09 -12.26
N LYS A 132 -9.01 -1.54 -13.27
CA LYS A 132 -8.87 -2.95 -13.62
C LYS A 132 -8.26 -3.77 -12.49
N GLY A 133 -7.17 -3.29 -11.87
CA GLY A 133 -6.58 -3.96 -10.72
C GLY A 133 -7.55 -4.09 -9.54
N LEU A 134 -8.32 -3.04 -9.24
CA LEU A 134 -9.34 -3.10 -8.18
C LEU A 134 -10.48 -4.08 -8.54
N GLN A 135 -10.91 -4.11 -9.80
CA GLN A 135 -11.91 -5.09 -10.27
C GLN A 135 -11.41 -6.52 -10.14
N GLU A 136 -10.14 -6.81 -10.47
CA GLU A 136 -9.55 -8.14 -10.32
C GLU A 136 -9.45 -8.57 -8.85
N VAL A 137 -8.98 -7.66 -7.96
CA VAL A 137 -9.00 -7.88 -6.51
C VAL A 137 -10.40 -8.25 -6.03
N MET A 138 -11.42 -7.51 -6.47
CA MET A 138 -12.81 -7.80 -6.11
C MET A 138 -13.36 -9.05 -6.80
N ARG A 139 -12.96 -9.36 -8.03
CA ARG A 139 -13.41 -10.57 -8.75
C ARG A 139 -13.03 -11.85 -7.99
N VAL A 140 -11.77 -11.95 -7.56
CA VAL A 140 -11.25 -13.17 -6.92
C VAL A 140 -11.62 -13.28 -5.44
N THR A 141 -12.09 -12.19 -4.79
CA THR A 141 -12.59 -12.26 -3.41
C THR A 141 -14.02 -12.82 -3.35
N LYS A 142 -14.33 -13.62 -2.33
CA LYS A 142 -15.70 -14.09 -2.05
C LYS A 142 -16.59 -12.97 -1.54
N LYS A 143 -16.08 -12.16 -0.63
CA LYS A 143 -16.88 -11.14 0.03
C LYS A 143 -16.11 -9.84 0.24
N ARG A 144 -14.92 -9.89 0.83
CA ARG A 144 -14.21 -8.72 1.37
C ARG A 144 -12.80 -8.60 0.83
N ALA A 145 -12.42 -7.38 0.44
CA ALA A 145 -11.04 -7.00 0.18
C ALA A 145 -10.58 -5.90 1.12
N VAL A 146 -9.28 -5.87 1.42
CA VAL A 146 -8.60 -4.81 2.17
C VAL A 146 -7.53 -4.21 1.27
N VAL A 147 -7.72 -2.96 0.90
CA VAL A 147 -6.85 -2.24 -0.04
C VAL A 147 -6.21 -1.05 0.67
N ALA A 148 -4.89 -1.08 0.79
CA ALA A 148 -4.12 0.03 1.34
C ALA A 148 -3.36 0.75 0.22
N ILE A 149 -3.51 2.08 0.15
CA ILE A 149 -2.82 2.93 -0.83
C ILE A 149 -2.27 4.19 -0.15
N PRO A 150 -1.23 4.83 -0.72
CA PRO A 150 -0.78 6.13 -0.26
C PRO A 150 -1.84 7.18 -0.55
N THR A 151 -2.04 8.09 0.41
CA THR A 151 -2.99 9.19 0.27
C THR A 151 -2.31 10.54 0.48
N VAL A 152 -2.83 11.57 -0.20
CA VAL A 152 -2.10 12.84 -0.39
C VAL A 152 -2.29 13.87 0.73
N LEU A 153 -3.25 13.70 1.64
CA LEU A 153 -3.60 14.75 2.63
C LEU A 153 -2.75 14.76 3.90
N ASN A 154 -1.69 13.97 3.97
CA ASN A 154 -0.78 13.91 5.11
C ASN A 154 0.48 14.74 4.88
N PRO A 155 1.03 15.43 5.89
CA PRO A 155 2.28 16.17 5.77
C PRO A 155 3.48 15.33 5.28
N CYS A 156 3.55 14.04 5.65
CA CYS A 156 4.60 13.13 5.15
C CYS A 156 4.41 12.83 3.66
N SER A 157 3.16 12.74 3.19
CA SER A 157 2.84 12.58 1.76
C SER A 157 3.30 13.80 0.95
N PHE A 158 3.14 15.04 1.49
CA PHE A 158 3.65 16.23 0.81
C PHE A 158 5.16 16.16 0.56
N VAL A 159 5.93 15.69 1.56
CA VAL A 159 7.37 15.51 1.39
C VAL A 159 7.67 14.53 0.28
N GLN A 160 6.98 13.41 0.25
CA GLN A 160 7.22 12.34 -0.71
C GLN A 160 6.82 12.74 -2.13
N VAL A 161 5.62 13.29 -2.30
CA VAL A 161 5.14 13.87 -3.57
C VAL A 161 6.08 14.98 -4.07
N GLY A 162 6.69 15.74 -3.16
CA GLY A 162 7.70 16.74 -3.49
C GLY A 162 9.09 16.19 -3.79
N ARG A 163 9.26 14.85 -3.82
CA ARG A 163 10.51 14.11 -4.06
C ARG A 163 11.53 14.22 -2.93
N GLY A 164 11.05 14.19 -1.68
CA GLY A 164 11.86 14.11 -0.48
C GLY A 164 11.54 12.86 0.34
N TRP A 165 12.28 12.67 1.43
CA TRP A 165 12.07 11.59 2.39
C TRP A 165 11.65 12.17 3.73
N PHE A 166 10.46 11.85 4.22
CA PHE A 166 9.91 12.45 5.44
C PHE A 166 10.66 12.09 6.73
N TRP A 167 11.52 11.08 6.69
CA TRP A 167 12.41 10.69 7.79
C TRP A 167 13.82 11.29 7.71
N LEU A 168 14.20 11.92 6.57
CA LEU A 168 15.49 12.57 6.39
C LEU A 168 15.40 14.07 6.60
N LYS A 169 16.14 14.59 7.59
CA LYS A 169 16.26 16.05 7.81
C LYS A 169 17.24 16.64 6.82
N GLY A 170 16.87 17.73 6.18
CA GLY A 170 17.77 18.47 5.29
C GLY A 170 17.05 19.49 4.42
N PRO A 171 17.79 20.46 3.82
CA PRO A 171 17.18 21.53 3.03
C PRO A 171 16.35 20.99 1.85
N ARG A 172 16.84 19.94 1.19
CA ARG A 172 16.12 19.30 0.05
C ARG A 172 14.78 18.72 0.48
N SER A 173 14.73 18.02 1.60
CA SER A 173 13.50 17.43 2.12
C SER A 173 12.52 18.50 2.61
N PHE A 174 13.03 19.59 3.19
CA PHE A 174 12.20 20.72 3.60
C PHE A 174 11.58 21.44 2.39
N LEU A 175 12.35 21.69 1.33
CA LEU A 175 11.83 22.23 0.06
C LEU A 175 10.80 21.28 -0.59
N ALA A 176 11.01 19.96 -0.48
CA ALA A 176 10.09 18.95 -0.98
C ALA A 176 8.71 19.07 -0.32
N PHE A 177 8.64 19.38 0.97
CA PHE A 177 7.36 19.60 1.66
C PHE A 177 6.52 20.68 0.97
N PHE A 178 7.09 21.87 0.75
CA PHE A 178 6.37 22.99 0.12
C PHE A 178 6.01 22.70 -1.33
N ARG A 179 6.93 22.05 -2.06
CA ARG A 179 6.65 21.61 -3.43
C ARG A 179 5.47 20.64 -3.48
N GLY A 180 5.45 19.63 -2.62
CA GLY A 180 4.36 18.65 -2.56
C GLY A 180 3.04 19.25 -2.10
N LEU A 181 3.07 20.19 -1.14
CA LEU A 181 1.89 20.93 -0.74
C LEU A 181 1.30 21.73 -1.92
N LEU A 182 2.15 22.43 -2.67
CA LEU A 182 1.73 23.18 -3.87
C LEU A 182 1.11 22.26 -4.93
N LEU A 183 1.76 21.12 -5.21
CA LEU A 183 1.24 20.12 -6.16
C LEU A 183 -0.11 19.57 -5.71
N THR A 184 -0.27 19.29 -4.42
CA THR A 184 -1.53 18.80 -3.84
C THR A 184 -2.64 19.86 -3.94
N CYS A 185 -2.34 21.12 -3.62
CA CYS A 185 -3.32 22.22 -3.75
C CYS A 185 -3.73 22.39 -5.21
N ARG A 186 -2.77 22.34 -6.14
CA ARG A 186 -3.04 22.39 -7.58
C ARG A 186 -3.95 21.23 -8.02
N ALA A 187 -3.61 19.99 -7.68
CA ALA A 187 -4.40 18.80 -8.01
C ALA A 187 -5.84 18.90 -7.45
N ALA A 188 -5.98 19.39 -6.21
CA ALA A 188 -7.28 19.61 -5.61
C ALA A 188 -8.11 20.69 -6.34
N PHE A 189 -7.46 21.79 -6.76
CA PHE A 189 -8.11 22.89 -7.47
C PHE A 189 -8.60 22.46 -8.87
N PHE A 190 -7.80 21.69 -9.61
CA PHE A 190 -8.17 21.20 -10.94
C PHE A 190 -9.02 19.92 -10.92
N GLY A 191 -9.35 19.38 -9.75
CA GLY A 191 -10.18 18.18 -9.63
C GLY A 191 -9.47 16.88 -10.06
N GLU A 192 -8.13 16.87 -10.04
CA GLU A 192 -7.34 15.67 -10.34
C GLU A 192 -7.59 14.56 -9.30
N GLU A 193 -7.37 13.30 -9.68
CA GLU A 193 -7.58 12.15 -8.78
C GLU A 193 -6.56 12.08 -7.63
N GLY A 194 -5.39 12.66 -7.84
CA GLY A 194 -4.28 12.64 -6.91
C GLY A 194 -3.05 13.31 -7.51
N VAL A 195 -1.88 13.03 -6.94
CA VAL A 195 -0.59 13.54 -7.42
C VAL A 195 0.31 12.36 -7.76
N ASP A 196 0.83 12.31 -8.97
CA ASP A 196 1.79 11.30 -9.42
C ASP A 196 3.22 11.76 -9.08
N GLU A 197 3.93 10.91 -8.32
CA GLU A 197 5.34 11.16 -7.96
C GLU A 197 6.31 10.71 -9.04
N MET A 198 5.91 9.84 -9.96
CA MET A 198 6.78 9.18 -10.95
C MET A 198 8.04 8.55 -10.31
N TYR A 199 7.87 7.40 -9.73
CA TYR A 199 8.86 6.72 -8.91
C TYR A 199 10.15 6.38 -9.67
N GLY A 200 11.31 6.66 -9.05
CA GLY A 200 12.62 6.18 -9.48
C GLY A 200 13.15 6.72 -10.81
N GLY A 201 12.56 7.76 -11.40
CA GLY A 201 12.99 8.29 -12.69
C GLY A 201 12.65 7.39 -13.90
N ALA A 202 11.97 6.27 -13.68
CA ALA A 202 11.63 5.28 -14.70
C ALA A 202 10.23 5.46 -15.30
N ASN A 203 9.55 6.56 -15.01
CA ASN A 203 8.16 6.81 -15.42
C ASN A 203 7.17 5.72 -14.96
N VAL A 204 7.43 5.11 -13.81
CA VAL A 204 6.51 4.18 -13.18
C VAL A 204 5.46 4.98 -12.41
N PRO A 205 4.17 4.78 -12.65
CA PRO A 205 3.11 5.45 -11.89
C PRO A 205 3.26 5.23 -10.38
N HIS A 206 3.11 6.29 -9.61
CA HIS A 206 2.98 6.20 -8.15
C HIS A 206 2.05 7.30 -7.67
N VAL A 207 0.76 7.04 -7.79
CA VAL A 207 -0.27 8.05 -7.60
C VAL A 207 -0.76 8.08 -6.16
N PHE A 208 -0.43 9.16 -5.45
CA PHE A 208 -1.03 9.50 -4.15
C PHE A 208 -2.44 10.05 -4.38
N ARG A 209 -3.46 9.28 -4.02
CA ARG A 209 -4.86 9.65 -4.30
C ARG A 209 -5.50 10.42 -3.14
N PHE A 210 -6.48 11.24 -3.49
CA PHE A 210 -7.36 11.80 -2.46
C PHE A 210 -8.31 10.71 -1.94
N PRO A 211 -8.50 10.58 -0.60
CA PRO A 211 -9.43 9.58 -0.05
C PRO A 211 -10.85 9.68 -0.62
N ARG A 212 -11.31 10.92 -0.92
CA ARG A 212 -12.60 11.17 -1.58
C ARG A 212 -12.74 10.49 -2.95
N VAL A 213 -11.65 10.50 -3.74
CA VAL A 213 -11.63 9.89 -5.07
C VAL A 213 -11.77 8.38 -4.97
N MET A 214 -11.05 7.76 -4.02
CA MET A 214 -11.19 6.34 -3.75
C MET A 214 -12.62 5.94 -3.37
N LYS A 215 -13.27 6.70 -2.50
CA LYS A 215 -14.67 6.47 -2.12
C LYS A 215 -15.60 6.51 -3.33
N THR A 216 -15.37 7.47 -4.23
CA THR A 216 -16.15 7.62 -5.47
C THR A 216 -15.87 6.48 -6.45
N LYS A 217 -14.61 6.09 -6.64
CA LYS A 217 -14.22 4.98 -7.52
C LYS A 217 -14.82 3.65 -7.05
N ILE A 218 -14.69 3.31 -5.78
CA ILE A 218 -15.26 2.08 -5.20
C ILE A 218 -16.76 2.01 -5.51
N LYS A 219 -17.49 3.10 -5.28
CA LYS A 219 -18.93 3.18 -5.57
C LYS A 219 -19.23 3.12 -7.06
N TYR A 220 -18.45 3.82 -7.90
CA TYR A 220 -18.62 3.84 -9.35
C TYR A 220 -18.45 2.45 -9.97
N LEU A 221 -17.49 1.66 -9.46
CA LEU A 221 -17.24 0.29 -9.87
C LEU A 221 -18.28 -0.71 -9.33
N GLY A 222 -19.29 -0.25 -8.58
CA GLY A 222 -20.38 -1.07 -8.08
C GLY A 222 -20.09 -1.79 -6.76
N PHE A 223 -18.99 -1.44 -6.07
CA PHE A 223 -18.61 -2.07 -4.82
C PHE A 223 -19.05 -1.26 -3.59
N HIS A 224 -19.18 -1.95 -2.45
CA HIS A 224 -19.57 -1.34 -1.19
C HIS A 224 -18.37 -1.02 -0.32
N LEU A 225 -18.18 0.26 0.05
CA LEU A 225 -17.19 0.68 1.03
C LEU A 225 -17.73 0.47 2.45
N VAL A 226 -17.23 -0.53 3.16
CA VAL A 226 -17.64 -0.86 4.54
C VAL A 226 -17.07 0.14 5.52
N SER A 227 -15.76 0.36 5.46
CA SER A 227 -15.02 1.29 6.32
C SER A 227 -13.70 1.70 5.67
N TYR A 228 -13.08 2.73 6.20
CA TYR A 228 -11.70 3.08 5.90
C TYR A 228 -11.08 3.82 7.07
N HIS A 229 -9.79 3.72 7.21
CA HIS A 229 -9.03 4.37 8.27
C HIS A 229 -7.67 4.86 7.79
N ALA A 230 -7.15 5.86 8.45
CA ALA A 230 -5.77 6.31 8.24
C ALA A 230 -4.77 5.25 8.73
N ASP A 231 -3.71 4.98 7.97
CA ASP A 231 -2.68 4.04 8.39
C ASP A 231 -1.76 4.65 9.46
N CYS A 232 -1.37 5.92 9.30
CA CYS A 232 -0.56 6.65 10.26
C CYS A 232 -0.82 8.16 10.13
N LEU A 233 -1.05 8.83 11.24
CA LEU A 233 -1.15 10.30 11.30
C LEU A 233 0.25 10.92 11.50
N CYS A 234 1.23 10.52 10.70
CA CYS A 234 2.61 10.94 10.88
C CYS A 234 2.86 12.40 10.51
N PHE A 235 3.89 12.97 11.14
CA PHE A 235 4.37 14.31 10.85
C PHE A 235 5.87 14.24 10.48
N PRO A 236 6.31 14.87 9.38
CA PRO A 236 7.66 14.69 8.86
C PRO A 236 8.73 15.31 9.79
N TYR A 237 9.92 14.73 9.81
CA TYR A 237 11.16 15.22 10.42
C TYR A 237 11.21 15.25 11.96
N PHE A 238 10.10 15.14 12.65
CA PHE A 238 10.05 15.28 14.11
C PHE A 238 9.80 13.93 14.79
N GLU A 239 10.82 13.07 14.84
CA GLU A 239 10.74 11.80 15.57
C GLU A 239 10.46 11.98 17.06
N SER A 240 10.88 13.13 17.64
CA SER A 240 10.54 13.49 19.01
C SER A 240 9.03 13.64 19.26
N LEU A 241 8.24 13.87 18.21
CA LEU A 241 6.79 13.91 18.28
C LEU A 241 6.13 12.52 18.21
N LEU A 242 6.90 11.45 18.08
CA LEU A 242 6.37 10.10 17.98
C LEU A 242 5.40 9.71 19.12
N PRO A 243 5.61 10.09 20.40
CA PRO A 243 4.63 9.85 21.44
C PRO A 243 3.28 10.55 21.19
N ILE A 244 3.32 11.79 20.67
CA ILE A 244 2.11 12.55 20.32
C ILE A 244 1.42 11.93 19.12
N ILE A 245 2.18 11.53 18.10
CA ILE A 245 1.66 10.82 16.91
C ILE A 245 0.96 9.52 17.35
N LYS A 246 1.60 8.71 18.18
CA LYS A 246 1.02 7.46 18.72
C LYS A 246 -0.27 7.71 19.51
N TYR A 247 -0.34 8.82 20.22
CA TYR A 247 -1.57 9.22 20.92
C TYR A 247 -2.67 9.66 19.94
N ALA A 248 -2.33 10.48 18.94
CA ALA A 248 -3.28 10.93 17.91
C ALA A 248 -3.81 9.76 17.05
N ASP A 249 -2.97 8.76 16.78
CA ASP A 249 -3.36 7.57 16.01
C ASP A 249 -4.45 6.72 16.69
N LYS A 250 -4.69 6.89 18.00
CA LYS A 250 -5.85 6.27 18.67
C LYS A 250 -7.18 6.80 18.13
N PHE A 251 -7.18 7.98 17.52
CA PHE A 251 -8.35 8.64 16.95
C PHE A 251 -8.36 8.66 15.41
N ARG A 252 -7.45 7.91 14.78
CA ARG A 252 -7.27 7.87 13.31
C ARG A 252 -8.53 7.45 12.53
N ASP A 253 -9.43 6.70 13.17
CA ASP A 253 -10.69 6.24 12.58
C ASP A 253 -11.82 7.26 12.72
N SER A 254 -11.59 8.36 13.46
CA SER A 254 -12.58 9.41 13.63
C SER A 254 -12.88 10.10 12.30
N ARG A 255 -14.11 10.63 12.17
CA ARG A 255 -14.55 11.35 10.95
C ARG A 255 -13.65 12.54 10.59
N LEU A 256 -12.96 13.13 11.56
CA LEU A 256 -12.09 14.28 11.36
C LEU A 256 -10.68 13.88 10.87
N LEU A 257 -10.15 12.73 11.29
CA LEU A 257 -8.74 12.38 11.09
C LEU A 257 -8.51 11.29 10.04
N ARG A 258 -9.50 10.45 9.75
CA ARG A 258 -9.34 9.28 8.87
C ARG A 258 -8.94 9.60 7.42
N ASP A 259 -9.11 10.84 6.97
CA ASP A 259 -8.70 11.29 5.63
C ASP A 259 -7.25 11.83 5.61
N PHE A 260 -6.59 11.96 6.77
CA PHE A 260 -5.27 12.58 6.93
C PHE A 260 -4.14 11.58 7.20
N GLY A 261 -4.33 10.29 6.90
CA GLY A 261 -3.28 9.29 6.99
C GLY A 261 -2.19 9.46 5.93
N TYR A 262 -0.98 9.01 6.25
CA TYR A 262 0.09 8.85 5.25
C TYR A 262 -0.29 7.82 4.19
N GLY A 263 -0.98 6.76 4.60
CA GLY A 263 -1.74 5.85 3.78
C GLY A 263 -3.17 5.75 4.29
N THR A 264 -4.01 5.12 3.52
CA THR A 264 -5.39 4.82 3.91
C THR A 264 -5.72 3.39 3.52
N THR A 265 -6.21 2.62 4.48
CA THR A 265 -6.70 1.27 4.29
C THR A 265 -8.21 1.29 4.10
N PHE A 266 -8.69 0.81 2.97
CA PHE A 266 -10.09 0.69 2.58
C PHE A 266 -10.56 -0.75 2.72
N VAL A 267 -11.71 -0.96 3.37
CA VAL A 267 -12.38 -2.25 3.49
C VAL A 267 -13.59 -2.24 2.55
N ILE A 268 -13.55 -3.12 1.57
CA ILE A 268 -14.47 -3.13 0.43
C ILE A 268 -15.19 -4.48 0.39
N GLU A 269 -16.48 -4.47 0.12
CA GLU A 269 -17.29 -5.68 -0.11
C GLU A 269 -17.96 -5.61 -1.49
N LYS A 270 -18.28 -6.80 -2.01
CA LYS A 270 -19.13 -6.95 -3.21
C LYS A 270 -20.54 -6.45 -2.95
#